data_aab1c6f626d7eec448c0f6b30be4147f
#
_entry.id   aab1c6f626d7eec448c0f6b30be4147f
#
_cell.length_a   1.000
_cell.length_b   1.000
_cell.length_c   1.000
_cell.angle_alpha   90.00
_cell.angle_beta   90.00
_cell.angle_gamma   90.00
#
_symmetry.space_group_name_H-M   'P 1'
#
loop_
_entity.id
_entity.type
_entity.pdbx_description
1 polymer ?
#
loop_
_entity_poly.entity_id
_entity_poly.type
_entity_poly.pdbx_seq_one_letter_code
_entity_poly.pdbx_strand_id
1 'polypeptide(L)' 'MAEEKSALLELCGSVDRVTYHNDKNQYTVLDLATEGGMVTVVGAFPFVSEGEELRVYGTWQSHPSLGDQVNAET' A
#
# COMPACT_ATOMS: atom_id res chain seq x y z
N MET A 1 -13.14 -14.35 17.20
CA MET A 1 -13.01 -14.02 16.94
C MET A 1 -12.41 -13.48 16.40
N ALA A 2 -12.37 -13.46 16.09
CA ALA A 2 -11.93 -12.98 15.48
C ALA A 2 -11.53 -12.61 14.87
N GLU A 3 -11.46 -12.51 14.69
CA GLU A 3 -11.13 -12.19 14.06
C GLU A 3 -10.79 -11.80 13.27
N GLU A 4 -10.83 -11.81 13.06
CA GLU A 4 -10.57 -11.54 12.31
C GLU A 4 -10.15 -11.03 11.68
N LYS A 5 -10.36 -10.77 11.78
CA LYS A 5 -9.88 -10.26 11.23
C LYS A 5 -8.92 -9.94 10.79
N SER A 6 -8.98 -9.75 11.04
CA SER A 6 -7.68 -9.44 10.69
C SER A 6 -7.13 -10.14 9.51
N ALA A 7 -7.84 -10.18 8.55
CA ALA A 7 -7.39 -10.79 7.35
C ALA A 7 -6.44 -9.86 6.64
N LEU A 8 -5.20 -10.26 6.51
CA LEU A 8 -4.27 -9.52 5.69
C LEU A 8 -4.56 -9.79 4.24
N LEU A 9 -4.65 -8.74 3.47
CA LEU A 9 -4.77 -8.85 2.03
C LEU A 9 -3.39 -8.99 1.43
N GLU A 10 -3.30 -9.79 0.39
CA GLU A 10 -2.09 -9.83 -0.41
C GLU A 10 -2.36 -9.10 -1.71
N LEU A 11 -1.57 -8.07 -1.99
CA LEU A 11 -1.69 -7.32 -3.22
C LEU A 11 -0.43 -7.45 -4.01
N CYS A 12 -0.58 -7.78 -5.28
CA CYS A 12 0.55 -7.86 -6.22
C CYS A 12 0.30 -6.89 -7.34
N GLY A 13 1.31 -6.14 -7.70
CA GLY A 13 1.20 -5.21 -8.80
C GLY A 13 2.47 -4.47 -9.01
N SER A 14 2.43 -3.49 -9.91
CA SER A 14 3.60 -2.66 -10.17
C SER A 14 3.35 -1.27 -9.65
N VAL A 15 4.41 -0.62 -9.20
CA VAL A 15 4.33 0.74 -8.69
C VAL A 15 4.11 1.67 -9.87
N ASP A 16 2.95 2.33 -9.90
CA ASP A 16 2.66 3.28 -10.94
C ASP A 16 3.27 4.63 -10.62
N ARG A 17 3.17 5.03 -9.35
CA ARG A 17 3.65 6.33 -8.93
C ARG A 17 3.89 6.33 -7.44
N VAL A 18 4.98 6.98 -7.01
CA VAL A 18 5.19 7.27 -5.59
C VAL A 18 4.79 8.72 -5.38
N THR A 19 3.74 8.94 -4.60
CA THR A 19 3.21 10.28 -4.40
C THR A 19 3.84 10.97 -3.21
N TYR A 20 4.39 10.21 -2.27
CA TYR A 20 5.01 10.79 -1.09
C TYR A 20 5.99 9.80 -0.50
N HIS A 21 7.12 10.30 -0.02
CA HIS A 21 8.11 9.48 0.66
C HIS A 21 8.85 10.33 1.66
N ASN A 22 8.91 9.85 2.91
CA ASN A 22 9.61 10.55 3.97
C ASN A 22 10.84 9.73 4.33
N ASP A 23 12.01 10.30 4.13
CA ASP A 23 13.28 9.60 4.34
C ASP A 23 13.53 9.29 5.81
N LYS A 24 12.97 10.08 6.70
CA LYS A 24 13.28 9.91 8.12
C LYS A 24 12.61 8.68 8.71
N ASN A 25 11.35 8.45 8.35
CA ASN A 25 10.61 7.32 8.89
C ASN A 25 10.22 6.34 7.80
N GLN A 26 10.63 6.62 6.55
CA GLN A 26 10.38 5.77 5.39
C GLN A 26 8.89 5.64 5.05
N TYR A 27 8.07 6.50 5.63
CA TYR A 27 6.65 6.50 5.32
C TYR A 27 6.45 6.85 3.84
N THR A 28 5.71 6.02 3.15
CA THR A 28 5.55 6.14 1.70
C THR A 28 4.10 5.98 1.33
N VAL A 29 3.65 6.80 0.39
CA VAL A 29 2.33 6.66 -0.22
C VAL A 29 2.55 6.45 -1.71
N LEU A 30 2.02 5.36 -2.23
CA LEU A 30 2.20 5.05 -3.63
C LEU A 30 0.92 4.50 -4.23
N ASP A 31 0.85 4.54 -5.54
CA ASP A 31 -0.23 3.93 -6.30
C ASP A 31 0.29 2.63 -6.91
N LEU A 32 -0.39 1.55 -6.60
CA LEU A 32 -0.03 0.22 -7.07
C LEU A 32 -1.03 -0.21 -8.13
N ALA A 33 -0.53 -0.55 -9.30
CA ALA A 33 -1.37 -1.02 -10.39
C ALA A 33 -1.54 -2.52 -10.26
N THR A 34 -2.73 -2.94 -9.91
CA THR A 34 -3.05 -4.36 -9.72
C THR A 34 -4.01 -4.81 -10.81
N GLU A 35 -4.28 -6.10 -10.84
CA GLU A 35 -5.25 -6.63 -11.79
C GLU A 35 -6.63 -6.04 -11.62
N GLY A 36 -6.96 -5.71 -10.39
CA GLY A 36 -8.28 -5.13 -10.11
C GLY A 36 -8.32 -3.62 -10.25
N GLY A 37 -7.20 -3.00 -10.61
CA GLY A 37 -7.14 -1.56 -10.79
C GLY A 37 -6.09 -0.93 -9.90
N MET A 38 -6.13 0.38 -9.83
CA MET A 38 -5.16 1.15 -9.06
C MET A 38 -5.54 1.15 -7.59
N VAL A 39 -4.56 0.89 -6.73
CA VAL A 39 -4.78 0.85 -5.29
C VAL A 39 -3.75 1.76 -4.63
N THR A 40 -4.22 2.61 -3.72
CA THR A 40 -3.32 3.42 -2.92
C THR A 40 -2.78 2.59 -1.76
N VAL A 41 -1.48 2.54 -1.64
CA VAL A 41 -0.81 1.78 -0.60
C VAL A 41 0.02 2.72 0.25
N VAL A 42 -0.11 2.61 1.56
CA VAL A 42 0.69 3.39 2.49
C VAL A 42 1.45 2.44 3.41
N GLY A 43 2.64 2.84 3.78
CA GLY A 43 3.44 2.03 4.68
C GLY A 43 4.87 2.52 4.71
N ALA A 44 5.71 1.77 5.40
CA ALA A 44 7.13 2.10 5.50
C ALA A 44 7.90 1.28 4.47
N PHE A 45 8.44 1.95 3.47
CA PHE A 45 9.21 1.31 2.43
C PHE A 45 10.58 1.98 2.34
N PRO A 46 11.66 1.25 2.58
CA PRO A 46 13.00 1.87 2.50
C PRO A 46 13.34 2.28 1.08
N PHE A 47 12.93 1.49 0.13
CA PHE A 47 13.17 1.73 -1.28
C PHE A 47 11.99 1.31 -2.08
N VAL A 48 11.53 2.16 -2.98
CA VAL A 48 10.52 1.75 -3.94
C VAL A 48 10.66 2.65 -5.16
N SER A 49 10.57 2.06 -6.35
CA SER A 49 10.72 2.80 -7.60
C SER A 49 9.53 2.55 -8.49
N GLU A 50 9.19 3.56 -9.29
CA GLU A 50 8.14 3.41 -10.28
C GLU A 50 8.51 2.30 -11.26
N GLY A 51 7.53 1.47 -11.58
CA GLY A 51 7.74 0.33 -12.45
C GLY A 51 8.16 -0.93 -11.74
N GLU A 52 8.48 -0.84 -10.48
CA GLU A 52 8.90 -1.99 -9.70
C GLU A 52 7.70 -2.83 -9.32
N GLU A 53 7.87 -4.15 -9.35
CA GLU A 53 6.79 -5.04 -8.92
C GLU A 53 6.88 -5.27 -7.44
N LEU A 54 5.74 -5.15 -6.79
CA LEU A 54 5.67 -5.32 -5.34
C LEU A 54 4.60 -6.33 -4.97
N ARG A 55 4.86 -7.03 -3.89
CA ARG A 55 3.85 -7.82 -3.20
C ARG A 55 3.75 -7.27 -1.80
N VAL A 56 2.56 -6.80 -1.45
CA VAL A 56 2.36 -6.20 -0.13
C VAL A 56 1.25 -6.93 0.61
N TYR A 57 1.38 -6.96 1.90
CA TYR A 57 0.38 -7.53 2.79
C TYR A 57 -0.12 -6.41 3.68
N GLY A 58 -1.40 -6.26 3.76
CA GLY A 58 -1.93 -5.17 4.54
C GLY A 58 -3.43 -5.26 4.72
N THR A 59 -3.98 -4.20 5.27
CA THR A 59 -5.41 -4.13 5.52
C THR A 59 -5.99 -2.88 4.90
N TRP A 60 -7.24 -2.98 4.47
CA TRP A 60 -7.96 -1.83 3.94
C TRP A 60 -8.30 -0.87 5.06
N GLN A 61 -8.13 0.39 4.78
CA GLN A 61 -8.56 1.44 5.69
C GLN A 61 -9.28 2.51 4.89
N SER A 62 -10.33 3.06 5.48
CA SER A 62 -11.02 4.20 4.92
C SER A 62 -10.44 5.47 5.50
N HIS A 63 -10.12 6.41 4.63
CA HIS A 63 -9.62 7.70 5.06
C HIS A 63 -10.64 8.76 4.65
N PRO A 64 -11.05 9.64 5.57
CA PRO A 64 -12.12 10.59 5.25
C PRO A 64 -11.80 11.52 4.09
N SER A 65 -10.52 11.82 3.88
CA SER A 65 -10.13 12.74 2.82
C SER A 65 -9.59 12.04 1.59
N LEU A 66 -8.94 10.89 1.78
CA LEU A 66 -8.21 10.23 0.68
C LEU A 66 -8.94 9.05 0.10
N GLY A 67 -10.01 8.60 0.74
CA GLY A 67 -10.73 7.42 0.29
C GLY A 67 -10.10 6.16 0.82
N ASP A 68 -10.36 5.05 0.15
CA ASP A 68 -9.88 3.75 0.62
C ASP A 68 -8.41 3.58 0.27
N GLN A 69 -7.68 3.01 1.20
CA GLN A 69 -6.26 2.73 0.99
C GLN A 69 -5.87 1.48 1.73
N VAL A 70 -4.75 0.89 1.33
CA VAL A 70 -4.22 -0.29 1.98
C VAL A 70 -3.03 0.11 2.83
N ASN A 71 -3.09 -0.24 4.11
CA ASN A 71 -1.98 -0.04 5.02
C ASN A 71 -1.08 -1.26 4.94
N ALA A 72 0.12 -1.10 4.41
CA ALA A 72 1.05 -2.20 4.27
C ALA A 72 1.67 -2.53 5.62
N GLU A 73 1.71 -3.81 5.94
CA GLU A 73 2.22 -4.28 7.23
C GLU A 73 3.63 -4.82 7.14
N THR A 74 4.13 -5.04 5.94
CA THR A 74 5.48 -5.55 5.80
C THR A 74 6.31 -4.71 4.88
#